data_cc59384f61487f36751d7d48d405f9ce
#
_entry.id   cc59384f61487f36751d7d48d405f9ce
#
_cell.length_a   1.000
_cell.length_b   1.000
_cell.length_c   1.000
_cell.angle_alpha   90.00
_cell.angle_beta   90.00
_cell.angle_gamma   90.00
#
_symmetry.space_group_name_H-M   'P 1'
#
loop_
_entity.id
_entity.type
_entity.pdbx_description
1 polymer ?
#
loop_
_entity_poly.entity_id
_entity_poly.type
_entity_poly.pdbx_seq_one_letter_code
_entity_poly.pdbx_strand_id
1 'polypeptide(L)'
;VLEMNFIPLAFESMGVRSMATFVETDQRILIDPGTSIAPKRFGFPPWKDEFDALHETRARVQEYAAKADILTISHYHHDHFTPFSLGRYLDSSPHYAEEMYRDKKLFIKHPTEKINKSQQNRARLFLKNLKRLRTRDIHYADGNSFQVGDTRLKFSDPLPHGGEGSRLGFVITTT
;
A
#
# COMPACT_ATOMS: atom_id res chain seq x y z
N VAL A 1 5.74 13.18 25.87
CA VAL A 1 4.68 12.63 25.00
C VAL A 1 5.22 12.70 23.60
N LEU A 2 5.42 11.55 22.93
CA LEU A 2 5.75 11.55 21.51
C LEU A 2 4.57 12.15 20.75
N GLU A 3 4.82 13.19 19.97
CA GLU A 3 3.81 13.79 19.12
C GLU A 3 3.63 12.89 17.88
N MET A 4 2.42 12.44 17.63
CA MET A 4 2.09 11.64 16.45
C MET A 4 1.36 12.51 15.45
N ASN A 5 1.93 12.68 14.27
CA ASN A 5 1.32 13.36 13.15
C ASN A 5 0.88 12.36 12.09
N PHE A 6 -0.27 12.58 11.48
CA PHE A 6 -0.70 11.82 10.32
C PHE A 6 -1.11 12.75 9.19
N ILE A 7 -0.71 12.41 7.99
CA ILE A 7 -0.94 13.19 6.77
C ILE A 7 -1.68 12.31 5.78
N PRO A 8 -2.96 12.54 5.53
CA PRO A 8 -3.69 11.89 4.45
C PRO A 8 -3.09 12.32 3.11
N LEU A 9 -2.53 11.36 2.36
CA LEU A 9 -1.90 11.67 1.08
C LEU A 9 -2.86 11.54 -0.09
N ALA A 10 -3.64 10.45 -0.10
CA ALA A 10 -4.53 10.12 -1.18
C ALA A 10 -5.71 9.31 -0.65
N PHE A 11 -6.89 9.78 -0.96
CA PHE A 11 -8.16 9.13 -0.68
C PHE A 11 -9.02 9.16 -1.93
N GLU A 12 -10.18 8.48 -1.94
CA GLU A 12 -11.07 8.50 -3.09
C GLU A 12 -11.47 9.91 -3.48
N SER A 13 -10.94 10.39 -4.60
CA SER A 13 -11.21 11.72 -5.15
C SER A 13 -11.01 11.71 -6.67
N MET A 14 -11.88 12.39 -7.42
CA MET A 14 -11.81 12.46 -8.89
C MET A 14 -11.63 11.10 -9.57
N GLY A 15 -12.27 10.04 -9.02
CA GLY A 15 -12.14 8.69 -9.55
C GLY A 15 -10.88 7.94 -9.11
N VAL A 16 -9.90 8.59 -8.54
CA VAL A 16 -8.71 7.93 -7.97
C VAL A 16 -9.10 7.20 -6.69
N ARG A 17 -8.65 5.95 -6.57
CA ARG A 17 -8.76 5.12 -5.37
C ARG A 17 -7.40 5.02 -4.71
N SER A 18 -7.36 5.28 -3.43
CA SER A 18 -6.19 5.13 -2.59
C SER A 18 -6.61 5.21 -1.11
N MET A 19 -5.74 4.78 -0.22
CA MET A 19 -5.83 5.04 1.22
C MET A 19 -4.45 5.40 1.78
N ALA A 20 -3.60 5.98 0.94
CA ALA A 20 -2.25 6.30 1.30
C ALA A 20 -2.21 7.36 2.41
N THR A 21 -1.62 6.97 3.53
CA THR A 21 -1.49 7.81 4.72
C THR A 21 -0.06 7.76 5.22
N PHE A 22 0.52 8.92 5.46
CA PHE A 22 1.82 9.03 6.11
C PHE A 22 1.65 9.32 7.59
N VAL A 23 2.32 8.56 8.44
CA VAL A 23 2.31 8.71 9.89
C VAL A 23 3.73 8.99 10.35
N GLU A 24 3.89 10.00 11.16
CA GLU A 24 5.17 10.43 11.72
C GLU A 24 5.10 10.37 13.25
N THR A 25 6.03 9.62 13.81
CA THR A 25 6.28 9.46 15.25
C THR A 25 7.79 9.63 15.45
N ASP A 26 8.45 8.77 16.20
CA ASP A 26 9.91 8.54 16.12
C ASP A 26 10.25 7.73 14.84
N GLN A 27 9.25 7.22 14.16
CA GLN A 27 9.35 6.51 12.88
C GLN A 27 8.54 7.23 11.79
N ARG A 28 8.93 7.06 10.53
CA ARG A 28 8.22 7.58 9.37
C ARG A 28 7.59 6.43 8.61
N ILE A 29 6.27 6.34 8.67
CA ILE A 29 5.50 5.18 8.22
C ILE A 29 4.58 5.58 7.08
N LEU A 30 4.68 4.89 5.95
CA LEU A 30 3.74 5.05 4.84
C LEU A 30 2.81 3.84 4.77
N ILE A 31 1.53 4.10 4.93
CA ILE A 31 0.46 3.10 4.93
C ILE A 31 -0.17 3.04 3.55
N ASP A 32 -0.31 1.83 3.00
CA ASP A 32 -1.03 1.50 1.77
C ASP A 32 -0.70 2.42 0.58
N PRO A 33 0.56 2.42 0.08
CA PRO A 33 1.05 3.34 -0.94
C PRO A 33 0.60 2.99 -2.37
N GLY A 34 -0.64 2.60 -2.54
CA GLY A 34 -1.24 2.28 -3.84
C GLY A 34 -2.10 3.40 -4.39
N THR A 35 -2.24 3.46 -5.71
CA THR A 35 -3.17 4.34 -6.41
C THR A 35 -3.77 3.62 -7.59
N SER A 36 -5.04 3.80 -7.86
CA SER A 36 -5.69 3.24 -9.04
C SER A 36 -6.90 4.05 -9.50
N ILE A 37 -7.24 3.93 -10.78
CA ILE A 37 -8.55 4.33 -11.30
C ILE A 37 -9.22 3.14 -11.99
N ALA A 38 -10.53 3.10 -11.99
CA ALA A 38 -11.27 2.04 -12.66
C ALA A 38 -11.14 2.21 -14.18
N PRO A 39 -10.78 1.14 -14.94
CA PRO A 39 -10.67 1.21 -16.40
C PRO A 39 -12.00 1.59 -17.10
N LYS A 40 -13.12 1.27 -16.45
CA LYS A 40 -14.47 1.63 -16.91
C LYS A 40 -15.39 1.84 -15.70
N ARG A 41 -16.22 2.87 -15.78
CA ARG A 41 -17.34 3.11 -14.86
C ARG A 41 -18.61 3.27 -15.68
N PHE A 42 -19.62 2.46 -15.40
CA PHE A 42 -20.87 2.46 -16.16
C PHE A 42 -20.69 2.37 -17.70
N GLY A 43 -19.64 1.62 -18.13
CA GLY A 43 -19.32 1.46 -19.54
C GLY A 43 -18.40 2.55 -20.14
N PHE A 44 -18.15 3.64 -19.45
CA PHE A 44 -17.32 4.74 -19.94
C PHE A 44 -15.86 4.63 -19.45
N PRO A 45 -14.87 4.97 -20.29
CA PRO A 45 -13.48 5.08 -19.87
C PRO A 45 -13.27 6.30 -18.97
N PRO A 46 -12.16 6.35 -18.20
CA PRO A 46 -11.81 7.53 -17.44
C PRO A 46 -11.57 8.76 -18.33
N TRP A 47 -11.91 9.93 -17.80
CA TRP A 47 -11.62 11.21 -18.41
C TRP A 47 -10.16 11.63 -18.18
N LYS A 48 -9.71 12.63 -18.94
CA LYS A 48 -8.37 13.20 -18.79
C LYS A 48 -8.10 13.66 -17.35
N ASP A 49 -9.04 14.34 -16.75
CA ASP A 49 -8.90 14.87 -15.39
C ASP A 49 -8.71 13.76 -14.33
N GLU A 50 -9.29 12.57 -14.53
CA GLU A 50 -9.04 11.41 -13.66
C GLU A 50 -7.60 10.87 -13.80
N PHE A 51 -7.04 10.92 -15.02
CA PHE A 51 -5.63 10.57 -15.21
C PHE A 51 -4.69 11.63 -14.65
N ASP A 52 -5.00 12.91 -14.81
CA ASP A 52 -4.22 14.01 -14.24
C ASP A 52 -4.22 13.89 -12.69
N ALA A 53 -5.38 13.66 -12.08
CA ALA A 53 -5.50 13.42 -10.64
C ALA A 53 -4.73 12.17 -10.18
N LEU A 54 -4.71 11.09 -11.01
CA LEU A 54 -3.93 9.89 -10.72
C LEU A 54 -2.42 10.19 -10.71
N HIS A 55 -1.92 10.95 -11.68
CA HIS A 55 -0.51 11.36 -11.76
C HIS A 55 -0.10 12.22 -10.57
N GLU A 56 -0.90 13.24 -10.22
CA GLU A 56 -0.65 14.08 -9.05
C GLU A 56 -0.64 13.27 -7.75
N THR A 57 -1.61 12.36 -7.60
CA THR A 57 -1.69 11.46 -6.46
C THR A 57 -0.46 10.55 -6.37
N ARG A 58 -0.04 9.96 -7.49
CA ARG A 58 1.16 9.12 -7.55
C ARG A 58 2.41 9.89 -7.17
N ALA A 59 2.60 11.08 -7.72
CA ALA A 59 3.74 11.93 -7.43
C ALA A 59 3.83 12.25 -5.92
N ARG A 60 2.69 12.58 -5.31
CA ARG A 60 2.62 12.84 -3.86
C ARG A 60 2.97 11.60 -3.03
N VAL A 61 2.43 10.43 -3.39
CA VAL A 61 2.74 9.18 -2.69
C VAL A 61 4.22 8.82 -2.84
N GLN A 62 4.84 9.02 -4.01
CA GLN A 62 6.28 8.81 -4.22
C GLN A 62 7.14 9.76 -3.38
N GLU A 63 6.76 11.03 -3.29
CA GLU A 63 7.47 12.01 -2.45
C GLU A 63 7.53 11.55 -0.98
N TYR A 64 6.41 11.07 -0.45
CA TYR A 64 6.36 10.60 0.94
C TYR A 64 6.98 9.20 1.12
N ALA A 65 6.94 8.37 0.09
CA ALA A 65 7.69 7.11 0.10
C ALA A 65 9.19 7.32 0.24
N ALA A 66 9.74 8.35 -0.40
CA ALA A 66 11.16 8.70 -0.24
C ALA A 66 11.53 9.09 1.21
N LYS A 67 10.58 9.66 1.95
CA LYS A 67 10.76 10.07 3.36
C LYS A 67 10.54 8.91 4.35
N ALA A 68 9.75 7.90 3.99
CA ALA A 68 9.37 6.81 4.87
C ALA A 68 10.53 5.86 5.14
N ASP A 69 10.58 5.32 6.35
CA ASP A 69 11.48 4.24 6.77
C ASP A 69 10.74 2.88 6.75
N ILE A 70 9.43 2.94 7.02
CA ILE A 70 8.54 1.80 7.14
C ILE A 70 7.39 1.93 6.15
N LEU A 71 7.05 0.84 5.47
CA LEU A 71 5.84 0.74 4.67
C LEU A 71 4.96 -0.40 5.17
N THR A 72 3.65 -0.18 5.09
CA THR A 72 2.67 -1.23 5.39
C THR A 72 1.77 -1.48 4.18
N ILE A 73 1.37 -2.72 3.97
CA ILE A 73 0.43 -3.13 2.91
C ILE A 73 -0.65 -3.99 3.54
N SER A 74 -1.85 -3.42 3.64
CA SER A 74 -2.99 -4.09 4.27
C SER A 74 -3.53 -5.26 3.45
N HIS A 75 -3.46 -5.16 2.14
CA HIS A 75 -3.83 -6.23 1.19
C HIS A 75 -3.37 -5.89 -0.24
N TYR A 76 -3.57 -6.81 -1.20
CA TYR A 76 -3.01 -6.68 -2.54
C TYR A 76 -4.02 -6.21 -3.59
N HIS A 77 -4.93 -5.29 -3.26
CA HIS A 77 -5.58 -4.44 -4.26
C HIS A 77 -4.63 -3.31 -4.68
N HIS A 78 -4.69 -2.89 -5.93
CA HIS A 78 -3.72 -1.96 -6.50
C HIS A 78 -3.83 -0.53 -5.96
N ASP A 79 -4.94 -0.19 -5.33
CA ASP A 79 -5.15 1.04 -4.57
C ASP A 79 -4.48 1.02 -3.18
N HIS A 80 -3.92 -0.13 -2.77
CA HIS A 80 -3.21 -0.30 -1.50
C HIS A 80 -1.71 -0.59 -1.65
N PHE A 81 -1.24 -0.98 -2.82
CA PHE A 81 0.19 -1.18 -3.07
C PHE A 81 0.58 -0.84 -4.50
N THR A 82 1.83 -0.44 -4.72
CA THR A 82 2.38 -0.16 -6.05
C THR A 82 3.01 -1.41 -6.63
N PRO A 83 2.47 -1.97 -7.72
CA PRO A 83 3.06 -3.15 -8.38
C PRO A 83 4.30 -2.79 -9.20
N PHE A 84 5.18 -3.78 -9.44
CA PHE A 84 6.37 -3.65 -10.28
C PHE A 84 6.07 -3.73 -11.79
N SER A 85 4.83 -3.63 -12.19
CA SER A 85 4.42 -3.66 -13.59
C SER A 85 4.05 -2.27 -14.08
N LEU A 86 4.20 -2.06 -15.39
CA LEU A 86 3.61 -0.89 -16.03
C LEU A 86 2.09 -0.99 -15.98
N GLY A 87 1.45 0.10 -15.55
CA GLY A 87 0.00 0.14 -15.44
C GLY A 87 -0.56 1.55 -15.60
N ARG A 88 -1.18 1.82 -16.77
CA ARG A 88 -1.79 3.12 -17.07
C ARG A 88 -2.84 3.55 -16.02
N TYR A 89 -3.66 2.60 -15.56
CA TYR A 89 -4.73 2.85 -14.58
C TYR A 89 -4.25 2.82 -13.12
N LEU A 90 -2.96 2.60 -12.92
CA LEU A 90 -2.32 2.54 -11.60
C LEU A 90 -1.24 3.61 -11.47
N ASP A 91 -0.89 4.22 -12.58
CA ASP A 91 0.31 5.05 -12.73
C ASP A 91 1.51 4.39 -12.07
N SER A 92 1.74 3.13 -12.42
CA SER A 92 2.78 2.29 -11.85
C SER A 92 3.85 1.91 -12.86
N SER A 93 5.05 1.73 -12.38
CA SER A 93 6.19 1.26 -13.15
C SER A 93 7.16 0.47 -12.25
N PRO A 94 8.05 -0.36 -12.83
CA PRO A 94 9.13 -0.96 -12.06
C PRO A 94 9.98 0.06 -11.30
N HIS A 95 10.26 1.19 -11.93
CA HIS A 95 11.05 2.28 -11.34
C HIS A 95 10.35 2.85 -10.08
N TYR A 96 9.08 3.22 -10.16
CA TYR A 96 8.33 3.71 -9.01
C TYR A 96 8.27 2.70 -7.86
N ALA A 97 8.07 1.42 -8.18
CA ALA A 97 8.06 0.39 -7.15
C ALA A 97 9.45 0.15 -6.53
N GLU A 98 10.51 0.22 -7.32
CA GLU A 98 11.88 0.12 -6.82
C GLU A 98 12.22 1.25 -5.86
N GLU A 99 11.93 2.49 -6.20
CA GLU A 99 12.16 3.65 -5.33
C GLU A 99 11.34 3.54 -4.05
N MET A 100 10.10 3.08 -4.15
CA MET A 100 9.19 2.94 -3.03
C MET A 100 9.67 1.91 -2.01
N TYR A 101 10.11 0.73 -2.45
CA TYR A 101 10.36 -0.42 -1.55
C TYR A 101 11.84 -0.68 -1.25
N ARG A 102 12.76 -0.04 -1.94
CA ARG A 102 14.19 -0.23 -1.72
C ARG A 102 14.58 0.23 -0.33
N ASP A 103 15.32 -0.63 0.38
CA ASP A 103 15.89 -0.37 1.71
C ASP A 103 14.85 0.02 2.80
N LYS A 104 13.59 -0.39 2.61
CA LYS A 104 12.51 -0.15 3.57
C LYS A 104 12.22 -1.38 4.42
N LYS A 105 11.73 -1.14 5.63
CA LYS A 105 11.10 -2.18 6.46
C LYS A 105 9.64 -2.32 6.05
N LEU A 106 9.21 -3.54 5.73
CA LEU A 106 7.88 -3.82 5.22
C LEU A 106 7.07 -4.67 6.20
N PHE A 107 5.88 -4.20 6.56
CA PHE A 107 4.86 -4.96 7.27
C PHE A 107 3.68 -5.21 6.33
N ILE A 108 3.51 -6.44 5.89
CA ILE A 108 2.60 -6.75 4.79
C ILE A 108 1.62 -7.87 5.15
N LYS A 109 0.49 -7.88 4.49
CA LYS A 109 -0.49 -8.97 4.54
C LYS A 109 0.17 -10.30 4.19
N HIS A 110 -0.15 -11.37 4.94
CA HIS A 110 0.34 -12.72 4.64
C HIS A 110 -0.06 -13.15 3.23
N PRO A 111 0.88 -13.64 2.40
CA PRO A 111 0.63 -13.86 0.97
C PRO A 111 -0.23 -15.08 0.65
N THR A 112 -0.44 -15.99 1.60
CA THR A 112 -1.15 -17.26 1.37
C THR A 112 -2.26 -17.54 2.38
N GLU A 113 -2.27 -16.87 3.54
CA GLU A 113 -3.24 -17.11 4.59
C GLU A 113 -4.38 -16.10 4.56
N LYS A 114 -5.61 -16.58 4.73
CA LYS A 114 -6.83 -15.76 4.77
C LYS A 114 -6.87 -14.73 3.63
N ILE A 115 -6.63 -15.19 2.41
CA ILE A 115 -6.50 -14.37 1.21
C ILE A 115 -7.08 -15.13 0.00
N ASN A 116 -7.74 -14.44 -0.92
CA ASN A 116 -8.29 -15.06 -2.11
C ASN A 116 -7.23 -15.30 -3.19
N LYS A 117 -7.54 -16.14 -4.18
CA LYS A 117 -6.59 -16.56 -5.23
C LYS A 117 -6.02 -15.41 -6.05
N SER A 118 -6.84 -14.42 -6.37
CA SER A 118 -6.41 -13.24 -7.15
C SER A 118 -5.35 -12.44 -6.39
N GLN A 119 -5.61 -12.15 -5.13
CA GLN A 119 -4.69 -11.43 -4.25
C GLN A 119 -3.43 -12.24 -3.97
N GLN A 120 -3.55 -13.56 -3.79
CA GLN A 120 -2.41 -14.48 -3.62
C GLN A 120 -1.45 -14.42 -4.82
N ASN A 121 -1.98 -14.37 -6.06
CA ASN A 121 -1.16 -14.24 -7.25
C ASN A 121 -0.41 -12.90 -7.30
N ARG A 122 -1.06 -11.79 -6.93
CA ARG A 122 -0.43 -10.47 -6.84
C ARG A 122 0.66 -10.45 -5.77
N ALA A 123 0.38 -11.00 -4.58
CA ALA A 123 1.35 -11.12 -3.49
C ALA A 123 2.60 -11.90 -3.92
N ARG A 124 2.41 -13.02 -4.63
CA ARG A 124 3.52 -13.83 -5.13
C ARG A 124 4.42 -13.06 -6.11
N LEU A 125 3.83 -12.32 -7.04
CA LEU A 125 4.58 -11.50 -8.00
C LEU A 125 5.31 -10.37 -7.29
N PHE A 126 4.65 -9.71 -6.34
CA PHE A 126 5.23 -8.65 -5.52
C PHE A 126 6.45 -9.14 -4.75
N LEU A 127 6.31 -10.23 -3.99
CA LEU A 127 7.42 -10.82 -3.23
C LEU A 127 8.58 -11.30 -4.11
N LYS A 128 8.29 -11.83 -5.31
CA LYS A 128 9.32 -12.21 -6.28
C LYS A 128 10.18 -11.01 -6.70
N ASN A 129 9.58 -9.85 -6.88
CA ASN A 129 10.30 -8.63 -7.26
C ASN A 129 11.04 -8.01 -6.06
N LEU A 130 10.46 -8.01 -4.86
CA LEU A 130 11.16 -7.58 -3.63
C LEU A 130 12.46 -8.39 -3.40
N LYS A 131 12.44 -9.69 -3.65
CA LYS A 131 13.66 -10.52 -3.58
C LYS A 131 14.75 -10.06 -4.57
N ARG A 132 14.36 -9.60 -5.76
CA ARG A 132 15.30 -9.04 -6.75
C ARG A 132 15.91 -7.73 -6.28
N LEU A 133 15.16 -6.91 -5.55
CA LEU A 133 15.67 -5.69 -4.92
C LEU A 133 16.55 -5.95 -3.69
N ARG A 134 16.68 -7.22 -3.27
CA ARG A 134 17.34 -7.61 -2.01
C ARG A 134 16.71 -7.01 -0.76
N THR A 135 15.45 -6.56 -0.83
CA THR A 135 14.68 -6.13 0.34
C THR A 135 14.51 -7.33 1.27
N ARG A 136 15.07 -7.27 2.48
CA ARG A 136 15.14 -8.40 3.41
C ARG A 136 14.32 -8.23 4.67
N ASP A 137 13.99 -6.99 5.03
CA ASP A 137 13.25 -6.67 6.26
C ASP A 137 11.73 -6.69 5.98
N ILE A 138 11.19 -7.90 5.79
CA ILE A 138 9.79 -8.13 5.43
C ILE A 138 9.13 -8.97 6.53
N HIS A 139 8.05 -8.44 7.10
CA HIS A 139 7.27 -9.06 8.17
C HIS A 139 5.83 -9.31 7.71
N TYR A 140 5.30 -10.50 7.98
CA TYR A 140 3.88 -10.79 7.81
C TYR A 140 3.14 -10.31 9.04
N ALA A 141 2.22 -9.36 8.84
CA ALA A 141 1.71 -8.53 9.92
C ALA A 141 0.38 -9.01 10.52
N ASP A 142 -0.35 -9.89 9.84
CA ASP A 142 -1.68 -10.36 10.24
C ASP A 142 -1.75 -10.76 11.73
N GLY A 143 -2.59 -10.08 12.52
CA GLY A 143 -2.82 -10.39 13.93
C GLY A 143 -1.64 -10.11 14.88
N ASN A 144 -0.57 -9.51 14.38
CA ASN A 144 0.66 -9.29 15.15
C ASN A 144 0.81 -7.83 15.63
N SER A 145 1.72 -7.66 16.58
CA SER A 145 2.17 -6.34 17.03
C SER A 145 3.68 -6.29 16.98
N PHE A 146 4.22 -5.15 16.57
CA PHE A 146 5.65 -4.92 16.45
C PHE A 146 6.03 -3.63 17.17
N GLN A 147 7.16 -3.65 17.87
CA GLN A 147 7.78 -2.47 18.43
C GLN A 147 8.94 -2.05 17.51
N VAL A 148 8.93 -0.79 17.05
CA VAL A 148 10.00 -0.22 16.24
C VAL A 148 10.34 1.15 16.83
N GLY A 149 11.50 1.24 17.47
CA GLY A 149 11.80 2.39 18.31
C GLY A 149 10.78 2.52 19.46
N ASP A 150 10.25 3.71 19.65
CA ASP A 150 9.21 3.98 20.63
C ASP A 150 7.79 3.79 20.07
N THR A 151 7.68 3.55 18.75
CA THR A 151 6.41 3.33 18.06
C THR A 151 5.98 1.87 18.13
N ARG A 152 4.73 1.64 18.47
CA ARG A 152 4.08 0.32 18.41
C ARG A 152 3.12 0.25 17.24
N LEU A 153 3.33 -0.72 16.35
CA LEU A 153 2.42 -1.07 15.27
C LEU A 153 1.60 -2.30 15.67
N LYS A 154 0.30 -2.17 15.69
CA LYS A 154 -0.62 -3.28 15.94
C LYS A 154 -1.47 -3.53 14.72
N PHE A 155 -1.52 -4.78 14.28
CA PHE A 155 -2.30 -5.22 13.13
C PHE A 155 -3.42 -6.15 13.59
N SER A 156 -4.63 -5.92 13.12
CA SER A 156 -5.75 -6.81 13.40
C SER A 156 -5.60 -8.15 12.69
N ASP A 157 -6.36 -9.14 13.12
CA ASP A 157 -6.66 -10.28 12.26
C ASP A 157 -7.27 -9.81 10.93
N PRO A 158 -7.08 -10.57 9.83
CA PRO A 158 -7.68 -10.22 8.54
C PRO A 158 -9.19 -10.12 8.61
N LEU A 159 -9.71 -8.98 8.18
CA LEU A 159 -11.12 -8.67 8.15
C LEU A 159 -11.73 -8.97 6.77
N PRO A 160 -13.04 -9.27 6.69
CA PRO A 160 -13.74 -9.36 5.42
C PRO A 160 -13.62 -8.03 4.65
N HIS A 161 -13.24 -8.11 3.37
CA HIS A 161 -13.14 -6.96 2.50
C HIS A 161 -13.49 -7.35 1.05
N GLY A 162 -14.37 -6.60 0.42
CA GLY A 162 -14.85 -6.88 -0.93
C GLY A 162 -15.97 -7.93 -0.97
N GLY A 163 -15.91 -8.85 -1.94
CA GLY A 163 -16.96 -9.85 -2.15
C GLY A 163 -17.10 -10.87 -1.03
N GLU A 164 -18.20 -11.60 -1.05
CA GLU A 164 -18.52 -12.62 -0.07
C GLU A 164 -17.39 -13.65 0.12
N GLY A 165 -17.09 -13.99 1.38
CA GLY A 165 -16.01 -14.92 1.74
C GLY A 165 -14.59 -14.38 1.61
N SER A 166 -14.42 -13.14 1.19
CA SER A 166 -13.11 -12.49 1.06
C SER A 166 -12.62 -11.98 2.41
N ARG A 167 -11.39 -12.34 2.80
CA ARG A 167 -10.70 -11.84 4.00
C ARG A 167 -9.34 -11.32 3.57
N LEU A 168 -9.23 -10.02 3.37
CA LEU A 168 -8.13 -9.47 2.58
C LEU A 168 -7.29 -8.41 3.27
N GLY A 169 -7.79 -7.76 4.29
CA GLY A 169 -7.11 -6.64 4.89
C GLY A 169 -6.98 -6.75 6.41
N PHE A 170 -6.26 -5.85 6.99
CA PHE A 170 -6.18 -5.64 8.43
C PHE A 170 -6.24 -4.14 8.75
N VAL A 171 -6.64 -3.82 9.96
CA VAL A 171 -6.59 -2.46 10.51
C VAL A 171 -5.24 -2.28 11.20
N ILE A 172 -4.62 -1.13 10.99
CA ILE A 172 -3.36 -0.74 11.62
C ILE A 172 -3.68 0.27 12.73
N THR A 173 -3.14 0.04 13.90
CA THR A 173 -3.16 1.00 15.00
C THR A 173 -1.74 1.34 15.39
N THR A 174 -1.42 2.62 15.46
CA THR A 174 -0.14 3.13 15.96
C THR A 174 -0.34 3.78 17.33
N THR A 175 0.54 3.52 18.26
CA THR A 175 0.56 4.14 19.59
C THR A 175 1.99 4.39 20.06
#